data_f4324871eaf2e426272354f2708da922
#
_entry.id   f4324871eaf2e426272354f2708da922
#
_cell.length_a   1.000
_cell.length_b   1.000
_cell.length_c   1.000
_cell.angle_alpha   90.00
_cell.angle_beta   90.00
_cell.angle_gamma   90.00
#
_symmetry.space_group_name_H-M   'P 1'
#
loop_
_entity.id
_entity.type
_entity.pdbx_description
1 polymer ?
#
loop_
_entity_poly.entity_id
_entity_poly.type
_entity_poly.pdbx_seq_one_letter_code
_entity_poly.pdbx_strand_id
1 'polypeptide(L)'
;IALFMVAFPFINFVAEWNSSWNIPTFVGDWMHGKEAETGDLTKSFLNMPNVGLLILNLLMIGLLPALGEELIFRGVLQGGLQRYWKNPHLAIWVTAIVFSAVHFQFLGFVPRMLMGAAMGYLFFWSGNLWYPIIAHFTNNAMAVVLSYGIQHGSVRSEIENAGIENETMAALSLLFCLMLLYVFKKHQESVSLVQ
;
A
#
# COMPACT_ATOMS: atom_id res chain seq x y z
N ILE A 1 -2.98 -5.42 10.28
CA ILE A 1 -1.93 -6.39 9.88
C ILE A 1 -2.53 -7.37 8.86
N ALA A 2 -3.42 -8.28 9.24
CA ALA A 2 -3.93 -9.34 8.36
C ALA A 2 -4.43 -8.85 7.00
N LEU A 3 -5.11 -7.72 6.93
CA LEU A 3 -5.62 -7.14 5.69
C LEU A 3 -4.52 -7.00 4.61
N PHE A 4 -3.38 -6.40 4.96
CA PHE A 4 -2.31 -6.12 3.99
C PHE A 4 -1.46 -7.36 3.67
N MET A 5 -1.36 -8.31 4.60
CA MET A 5 -0.75 -9.61 4.30
C MET A 5 -1.58 -10.41 3.30
N VAL A 6 -2.90 -10.42 3.48
CA VAL A 6 -3.84 -11.13 2.59
C VAL A 6 -4.01 -10.41 1.25
N ALA A 7 -3.86 -9.08 1.21
CA ALA A 7 -3.99 -8.27 0.00
C ALA A 7 -2.85 -8.51 -1.03
N PHE A 8 -1.73 -9.08 -0.62
CA PHE A 8 -0.52 -9.18 -1.45
C PHE A 8 -0.77 -9.82 -2.83
N PRO A 9 -1.43 -10.99 -2.97
CA PRO A 9 -1.69 -11.57 -4.30
C PRO A 9 -2.60 -10.69 -5.17
N PHE A 10 -3.62 -10.05 -4.59
CA PHE A 10 -4.49 -9.15 -5.33
C PHE A 10 -3.77 -7.89 -5.78
N ILE A 11 -2.95 -7.31 -4.93
CA ILE A 11 -2.17 -6.11 -5.24
C ILE A 11 -1.15 -6.38 -6.34
N ASN A 12 -0.47 -7.54 -6.33
CA ASN A 12 0.43 -7.95 -7.40
C ASN A 12 -0.31 -8.10 -8.74
N PHE A 13 -1.47 -8.76 -8.74
CA PHE A 13 -2.31 -8.86 -9.94
C PHE A 13 -2.69 -7.49 -10.50
N VAL A 14 -3.13 -6.57 -9.65
CA VAL A 14 -3.46 -5.20 -10.07
C VAL A 14 -2.23 -4.43 -10.54
N ALA A 15 -1.06 -4.65 -9.94
CA ALA A 15 0.19 -4.02 -10.37
C ALA A 15 0.59 -4.49 -11.77
N GLU A 16 0.53 -5.80 -12.05
CA GLU A 16 0.79 -6.35 -13.38
C GLU A 16 -0.20 -5.80 -14.42
N TRP A 17 -1.49 -5.79 -14.10
CA TRP A 17 -2.51 -5.18 -14.96
C TRP A 17 -2.24 -3.69 -15.22
N ASN A 18 -1.88 -2.90 -14.20
CA ASN A 18 -1.55 -1.48 -14.35
C ASN A 18 -0.28 -1.28 -15.21
N SER A 19 0.74 -2.12 -15.04
CA SER A 19 1.99 -2.04 -15.80
C SER A 19 1.81 -2.37 -17.29
N SER A 20 0.79 -3.17 -17.64
CA SER A 20 0.47 -3.55 -19.01
C SER A 20 -0.23 -2.45 -19.83
N TRP A 21 -0.55 -1.31 -19.22
CA TRP A 21 -1.23 -0.22 -19.92
C TRP A 21 -0.37 0.39 -21.02
N ASN A 22 -0.94 0.52 -22.21
CA ASN A 22 -0.27 1.15 -23.33
C ASN A 22 -0.33 2.67 -23.20
N ILE A 23 0.78 3.27 -22.76
CA ILE A 23 0.89 4.70 -22.51
C ILE A 23 1.50 5.38 -23.75
N PRO A 24 0.93 6.50 -24.26
CA PRO A 24 1.50 7.22 -25.38
C PRO A 24 2.97 7.57 -25.15
N THR A 25 3.82 7.39 -26.17
CA THR A 25 5.30 7.46 -26.06
C THR A 25 5.81 8.75 -25.42
N PHE A 26 5.23 9.92 -25.77
CA PHE A 26 5.68 11.20 -25.24
C PHE A 26 5.53 11.37 -23.71
N VAL A 27 4.56 10.66 -23.10
CA VAL A 27 4.38 10.58 -21.64
C VAL A 27 5.08 9.35 -21.09
N GLY A 28 5.04 8.25 -21.85
CA GLY A 28 5.61 6.96 -21.48
C GLY A 28 7.11 7.04 -21.21
N ASP A 29 7.88 7.71 -22.05
CA ASP A 29 9.33 7.85 -21.87
C ASP A 29 9.69 8.56 -20.56
N TRP A 30 8.95 9.64 -20.22
CA TRP A 30 9.13 10.32 -18.94
C TRP A 30 8.73 9.44 -17.75
N MET A 31 7.61 8.72 -17.85
CA MET A 31 7.13 7.81 -16.79
C MET A 31 8.13 6.66 -16.57
N HIS A 32 8.59 6.01 -17.64
CA HIS A 32 9.59 4.94 -17.57
C HIS A 32 10.93 5.44 -17.01
N GLY A 33 11.32 6.67 -17.34
CA GLY A 33 12.51 7.28 -16.77
C GLY A 33 12.42 7.47 -15.25
N LYS A 34 11.24 7.94 -14.76
CA LYS A 34 11.00 8.09 -13.32
C LYS A 34 10.91 6.74 -12.60
N GLU A 35 10.29 5.76 -13.22
CA GLU A 35 10.19 4.39 -12.71
C GLU A 35 11.58 3.75 -12.57
N ALA A 36 12.45 3.90 -13.59
CA ALA A 36 13.81 3.37 -13.56
C ALA A 36 14.65 4.03 -12.45
N GLU A 37 14.60 5.37 -12.35
CA GLU A 37 15.30 6.13 -11.30
C GLU A 37 14.91 5.65 -9.90
N THR A 38 13.60 5.50 -9.65
CA THR A 38 13.08 5.05 -8.35
C THR A 38 13.39 3.57 -8.11
N GLY A 39 13.31 2.74 -9.15
CA GLY A 39 13.63 1.32 -9.10
C GLY A 39 15.08 1.05 -8.72
N ASP A 40 16.03 1.80 -9.28
CA ASP A 40 17.45 1.65 -9.00
C ASP A 40 17.78 2.09 -7.56
N LEU A 41 17.16 3.17 -7.08
CA LEU A 41 17.26 3.59 -5.67
C LEU A 41 16.71 2.51 -4.75
N THR A 42 15.52 1.99 -5.03
CA THR A 42 14.88 0.93 -4.24
C THR A 42 15.75 -0.33 -4.17
N LYS A 43 16.28 -0.79 -5.31
CA LYS A 43 17.20 -1.94 -5.37
C LYS A 43 18.45 -1.71 -4.53
N SER A 44 19.00 -0.50 -4.57
CA SER A 44 20.18 -0.14 -3.77
C SER A 44 19.90 -0.22 -2.27
N PHE A 45 18.75 0.27 -1.80
CA PHE A 45 18.34 0.17 -0.41
C PHE A 45 18.03 -1.28 0.00
N LEU A 46 17.35 -2.04 -0.85
CA LEU A 46 16.99 -3.43 -0.57
C LEU A 46 18.16 -4.42 -0.69
N ASN A 47 19.35 -3.97 -1.06
CA ASN A 47 20.57 -4.79 -0.94
C ASN A 47 21.02 -4.84 0.54
N MET A 48 20.60 -5.88 1.24
CA MET A 48 20.75 -6.02 2.70
C MET A 48 21.62 -7.23 3.08
N PRO A 49 22.95 -7.14 3.00
CA PRO A 49 23.86 -8.26 3.29
C PRO A 49 23.85 -8.72 4.76
N ASN A 50 23.25 -7.96 5.68
CA ASN A 50 23.21 -8.31 7.10
C ASN A 50 21.93 -7.79 7.79
N VAL A 51 21.66 -8.33 8.99
CA VAL A 51 20.47 -7.97 9.80
C VAL A 51 20.46 -6.49 10.21
N GLY A 52 21.64 -5.86 10.37
CA GLY A 52 21.70 -4.43 10.70
C GLY A 52 21.06 -3.55 9.62
N LEU A 53 21.30 -3.87 8.33
CA LEU A 53 20.67 -3.17 7.21
C LEU A 53 19.18 -3.54 7.07
N LEU A 54 18.78 -4.76 7.40
CA LEU A 54 17.36 -5.11 7.51
C LEU A 54 16.64 -4.22 8.52
N ILE A 55 17.19 -4.09 9.74
CA ILE A 55 16.60 -3.24 10.79
C ILE A 55 16.55 -1.78 10.33
N LEU A 56 17.64 -1.28 9.74
CA LEU A 56 17.68 0.09 9.23
C LEU A 56 16.61 0.33 8.17
N ASN A 57 16.42 -0.58 7.22
CA ASN A 57 15.40 -0.45 6.17
C ASN A 57 13.96 -0.61 6.71
N LEU A 58 13.74 -1.44 7.73
CA LEU A 58 12.45 -1.48 8.43
C LEU A 58 12.11 -0.15 9.08
N LEU A 59 13.10 0.59 9.58
CA LEU A 59 12.89 1.93 10.11
C LEU A 59 12.70 2.96 8.99
N MET A 60 13.58 2.98 7.99
CA MET A 60 13.61 4.03 6.96
C MET A 60 12.53 3.85 5.88
N ILE A 61 12.28 2.62 5.42
CA ILE A 61 11.30 2.32 4.37
C ILE A 61 9.95 1.92 4.99
N GLY A 62 9.97 1.23 6.14
CA GLY A 62 8.79 0.76 6.83
C GLY A 62 8.15 1.84 7.72
N LEU A 63 8.82 2.19 8.80
CA LEU A 63 8.23 2.96 9.89
C LEU A 63 8.12 4.47 9.60
N LEU A 64 9.19 5.10 9.13
CA LEU A 64 9.19 6.56 8.93
C LEU A 64 8.16 7.00 7.88
N PRO A 65 8.04 6.37 6.69
CA PRO A 65 6.99 6.69 5.74
C PRO A 65 5.59 6.43 6.32
N ALA A 66 5.39 5.27 6.99
CA ALA A 66 4.10 4.94 7.57
C ALA A 66 3.63 6.00 8.60
N LEU A 67 4.52 6.55 9.41
CA LEU A 67 4.20 7.62 10.33
C LEU A 67 3.97 8.95 9.61
N GLY A 68 4.94 9.40 8.79
CA GLY A 68 4.91 10.71 8.16
C GLY A 68 3.77 10.85 7.15
N GLU A 69 3.61 9.85 6.28
CA GLU A 69 2.61 9.89 5.23
C GLU A 69 1.19 9.75 5.80
N GLU A 70 0.95 8.88 6.78
CA GLU A 70 -0.39 8.76 7.36
C GLU A 70 -0.79 10.03 8.15
N LEU A 71 0.14 10.69 8.82
CA LEU A 71 -0.12 11.98 9.45
C LEU A 71 -0.53 13.03 8.42
N ILE A 72 0.18 13.13 7.29
CA ILE A 72 -0.10 14.10 6.24
C ILE A 72 -1.39 13.74 5.49
N PHE A 73 -1.50 12.51 4.98
CA PHE A 73 -2.60 12.15 4.09
C PHE A 73 -3.90 11.88 4.85
N ARG A 74 -3.88 11.19 6.00
CA ARG A 74 -5.11 10.88 6.76
C ARG A 74 -5.41 11.96 7.79
N GLY A 75 -4.39 12.37 8.54
CA GLY A 75 -4.56 13.40 9.57
C GLY A 75 -4.92 14.76 8.99
N VAL A 76 -4.13 15.25 8.02
CA VAL A 76 -4.31 16.61 7.49
C VAL A 76 -5.20 16.63 6.25
N LEU A 77 -4.81 15.96 5.15
CA LEU A 77 -5.49 16.09 3.86
C LEU A 77 -6.90 15.47 3.90
N GLN A 78 -7.02 14.20 4.21
CA GLN A 78 -8.31 13.52 4.28
C GLN A 78 -9.22 14.16 5.32
N GLY A 79 -8.71 14.44 6.52
CA GLY A 79 -9.46 15.09 7.59
C GLY A 79 -9.96 16.48 7.20
N GLY A 80 -9.13 17.26 6.52
CA GLY A 80 -9.50 18.57 5.97
C GLY A 80 -10.58 18.48 4.90
N LEU A 81 -10.39 17.59 3.91
CA LEU A 81 -11.35 17.38 2.83
C LEU A 81 -12.70 16.85 3.34
N GLN A 82 -12.72 15.96 4.33
CA GLN A 82 -13.95 15.46 4.93
C GLN A 82 -14.77 16.58 5.59
N ARG A 83 -14.10 17.51 6.28
CA ARG A 83 -14.75 18.68 6.89
C ARG A 83 -15.32 19.64 5.85
N TYR A 84 -14.57 19.86 4.77
CA TYR A 84 -14.96 20.81 3.72
C TYR A 84 -16.09 20.27 2.83
N TRP A 85 -15.96 19.03 2.33
CA TRP A 85 -16.94 18.47 1.39
C TRP A 85 -18.13 17.79 2.04
N LYS A 86 -18.05 17.49 3.33
CA LYS A 86 -19.07 16.71 4.07
C LYS A 86 -19.38 15.34 3.42
N ASN A 87 -18.50 14.88 2.54
CA ASN A 87 -18.58 13.57 1.87
C ASN A 87 -17.29 12.80 2.16
N PRO A 88 -17.31 11.85 3.10
CA PRO A 88 -16.12 11.11 3.49
C PRO A 88 -15.59 10.23 2.37
N HIS A 89 -16.45 9.65 1.54
CA HIS A 89 -16.03 8.78 0.45
C HIS A 89 -15.24 9.54 -0.61
N LEU A 90 -15.72 10.73 -1.02
CA LEU A 90 -15.01 11.59 -1.95
C LEU A 90 -13.64 12.00 -1.39
N ALA A 91 -13.59 12.40 -0.13
CA ALA A 91 -12.35 12.78 0.54
C ALA A 91 -11.33 11.63 0.57
N ILE A 92 -11.78 10.40 0.86
CA ILE A 92 -10.93 9.20 0.87
C ILE A 92 -10.33 8.95 -0.53
N TRP A 93 -11.18 8.93 -1.56
CA TRP A 93 -10.71 8.60 -2.92
C TRP A 93 -9.80 9.70 -3.49
N VAL A 94 -10.11 10.97 -3.28
CA VAL A 94 -9.22 12.07 -3.72
C VAL A 94 -7.89 12.00 -2.98
N THR A 95 -7.90 11.76 -1.66
CA THR A 95 -6.65 11.58 -0.90
C THR A 95 -5.85 10.38 -1.42
N ALA A 96 -6.49 9.26 -1.75
CA ALA A 96 -5.82 8.08 -2.28
C ALA A 96 -5.19 8.32 -3.66
N ILE A 97 -5.87 9.07 -4.53
CA ILE A 97 -5.34 9.50 -5.83
C ILE A 97 -4.11 10.38 -5.63
N VAL A 98 -4.20 11.40 -4.78
CA VAL A 98 -3.07 12.30 -4.49
C VAL A 98 -1.91 11.53 -3.85
N PHE A 99 -2.21 10.63 -2.89
CA PHE A 99 -1.23 9.76 -2.27
C PHE A 99 -0.44 8.94 -3.30
N SER A 100 -1.14 8.33 -4.26
CA SER A 100 -0.47 7.57 -5.30
C SER A 100 0.31 8.46 -6.29
N ALA A 101 -0.24 9.63 -6.64
CA ALA A 101 0.36 10.53 -7.62
C ALA A 101 1.71 11.12 -7.17
N VAL A 102 1.84 11.48 -5.90
CA VAL A 102 3.07 12.09 -5.37
C VAL A 102 4.28 11.15 -5.36
N HIS A 103 4.09 9.87 -5.56
CA HIS A 103 5.18 8.90 -5.68
C HIS A 103 5.84 8.88 -7.06
N PHE A 104 5.20 9.45 -8.08
CA PHE A 104 5.68 9.47 -9.47
C PHE A 104 6.02 8.09 -10.06
N GLN A 105 5.43 7.03 -9.52
CA GLN A 105 5.55 5.64 -9.97
C GLN A 105 4.23 5.20 -10.60
N PHE A 106 4.09 5.41 -11.89
CA PHE A 106 2.81 5.28 -12.58
C PHE A 106 2.44 3.83 -12.92
N LEU A 107 3.43 2.94 -13.05
CA LEU A 107 3.19 1.51 -13.24
C LEU A 107 2.64 0.83 -11.97
N GLY A 108 2.82 1.45 -10.81
CA GLY A 108 2.23 1.06 -9.54
C GLY A 108 1.12 1.99 -9.04
N PHE A 109 0.55 2.86 -9.91
CA PHE A 109 -0.41 3.87 -9.50
C PHE A 109 -1.69 3.30 -8.92
N VAL A 110 -2.34 2.38 -9.65
CA VAL A 110 -3.63 1.81 -9.24
C VAL A 110 -3.53 0.98 -7.96
N PRO A 111 -2.59 0.02 -7.82
CA PRO A 111 -2.46 -0.73 -6.57
C PRO A 111 -2.17 0.17 -5.37
N ARG A 112 -1.33 1.20 -5.51
CA ARG A 112 -1.03 2.15 -4.43
C ARG A 112 -2.25 3.01 -4.07
N MET A 113 -3.01 3.45 -5.06
CA MET A 113 -4.28 4.16 -4.84
C MET A 113 -5.29 3.29 -4.08
N LEU A 114 -5.44 2.02 -4.44
CA LEU A 114 -6.35 1.10 -3.74
C LEU A 114 -5.92 0.86 -2.30
N MET A 115 -4.62 0.65 -2.05
CA MET A 115 -4.08 0.57 -0.69
C MET A 115 -4.31 1.87 0.08
N GLY A 116 -4.10 3.00 -0.58
CA GLY A 116 -4.40 4.32 -0.04
C GLY A 116 -5.87 4.47 0.36
N ALA A 117 -6.80 4.05 -0.47
CA ALA A 117 -8.23 4.07 -0.15
C ALA A 117 -8.56 3.16 1.04
N ALA A 118 -8.01 1.92 1.07
CA ALA A 118 -8.21 1.00 2.20
C ALA A 118 -7.75 1.62 3.53
N MET A 119 -6.55 2.22 3.57
CA MET A 119 -6.04 2.93 4.75
C MET A 119 -6.93 4.14 5.11
N GLY A 120 -7.44 4.85 4.10
CA GLY A 120 -8.40 5.95 4.29
C GLY A 120 -9.71 5.49 4.94
N TYR A 121 -10.23 4.32 4.56
CA TYR A 121 -11.40 3.71 5.20
C TYR A 121 -11.12 3.22 6.62
N LEU A 122 -9.95 2.62 6.88
CA LEU A 122 -9.56 2.24 8.24
C LEU A 122 -9.55 3.46 9.16
N PHE A 123 -9.00 4.58 8.71
CA PHE A 123 -9.03 5.83 9.47
C PHE A 123 -10.45 6.36 9.65
N PHE A 124 -11.24 6.40 8.59
CA PHE A 124 -12.61 6.93 8.63
C PHE A 124 -13.51 6.19 9.61
N TRP A 125 -13.47 4.84 9.60
CA TRP A 125 -14.33 4.04 10.50
C TRP A 125 -13.85 4.04 11.95
N SER A 126 -12.54 4.13 12.20
CA SER A 126 -11.99 4.05 13.56
C SER A 126 -11.77 5.41 14.23
N GLY A 127 -11.66 6.50 13.44
CA GLY A 127 -11.23 7.80 13.96
C GLY A 127 -9.80 7.80 14.51
N ASN A 128 -9.01 6.74 14.31
CA ASN A 128 -7.72 6.53 14.95
C ASN A 128 -6.62 6.28 13.91
N LEU A 129 -5.60 7.14 13.88
CA LEU A 129 -4.47 7.07 12.95
C LEU A 129 -3.59 5.84 13.12
N TRP A 130 -3.58 5.18 14.27
CA TRP A 130 -2.77 3.99 14.47
C TRP A 130 -3.17 2.83 13.57
N TYR A 131 -4.44 2.72 13.19
CA TYR A 131 -4.88 1.64 12.28
C TYR A 131 -4.26 1.78 10.88
N PRO A 132 -4.33 2.92 10.18
CA PRO A 132 -3.66 3.06 8.90
C PRO A 132 -2.13 3.07 9.04
N ILE A 133 -1.54 3.62 10.10
CA ILE A 133 -0.08 3.59 10.34
C ILE A 133 0.42 2.14 10.46
N ILE A 134 -0.23 1.30 11.27
CA ILE A 134 0.15 -0.12 11.41
C ILE A 134 -0.06 -0.87 10.10
N ALA A 135 -1.14 -0.58 9.38
CA ALA A 135 -1.44 -1.18 8.09
C ALA A 135 -0.38 -0.82 7.04
N HIS A 136 -0.01 0.45 6.95
CA HIS A 136 1.03 0.95 6.04
C HIS A 136 2.41 0.38 6.40
N PHE A 137 2.78 0.44 7.69
CA PHE A 137 4.01 -0.20 8.17
C PHE A 137 4.06 -1.69 7.80
N THR A 138 2.96 -2.43 7.99
CA THR A 138 2.89 -3.86 7.64
C THR A 138 3.16 -4.09 6.15
N ASN A 139 2.56 -3.28 5.28
CA ASN A 139 2.77 -3.36 3.84
C ASN A 139 4.25 -3.15 3.46
N ASN A 140 4.84 -2.07 3.95
CA ASN A 140 6.23 -1.73 3.63
C ASN A 140 7.23 -2.70 4.28
N ALA A 141 7.00 -3.07 5.53
CA ALA A 141 7.83 -4.04 6.24
C ALA A 141 7.80 -5.43 5.57
N MET A 142 6.63 -5.84 5.04
CA MET A 142 6.51 -7.10 4.30
C MET A 142 7.41 -7.09 3.06
N ALA A 143 7.42 -6.01 2.27
CA ALA A 143 8.29 -5.89 1.10
C ALA A 143 9.78 -5.97 1.49
N VAL A 144 10.19 -5.28 2.57
CA VAL A 144 11.58 -5.31 3.07
C VAL A 144 11.96 -6.71 3.57
N VAL A 145 11.09 -7.37 4.36
CA VAL A 145 11.37 -8.71 4.91
C VAL A 145 11.39 -9.78 3.81
N LEU A 146 10.49 -9.70 2.84
CA LEU A 146 10.48 -10.63 1.70
C LEU A 146 11.76 -10.47 0.86
N SER A 147 12.14 -9.24 0.53
CA SER A 147 13.38 -8.97 -0.20
C SER A 147 14.61 -9.49 0.54
N TYR A 148 14.69 -9.30 1.86
CA TYR A 148 15.75 -9.85 2.69
C TYR A 148 15.76 -11.39 2.67
N GLY A 149 14.58 -12.00 2.83
CA GLY A 149 14.43 -13.46 2.83
C GLY A 149 14.81 -14.10 1.48
N ILE A 150 14.46 -13.47 0.37
CA ILE A 150 14.83 -13.93 -0.99
C ILE A 150 16.34 -13.80 -1.19
N GLN A 151 16.93 -12.66 -0.82
CA GLN A 151 18.37 -12.42 -0.94
C GLN A 151 19.21 -13.46 -0.17
N HIS A 152 18.70 -13.96 0.97
CA HIS A 152 19.37 -14.94 1.82
C HIS A 152 18.90 -16.39 1.61
N GLY A 153 18.09 -16.64 0.58
CA GLY A 153 17.60 -17.99 0.24
C GLY A 153 16.62 -18.61 1.25
N SER A 154 16.10 -17.82 2.18
CA SER A 154 15.10 -18.27 3.18
C SER A 154 13.68 -18.25 2.63
N VAL A 155 13.43 -17.49 1.57
CA VAL A 155 12.16 -17.36 0.88
C VAL A 155 12.40 -17.58 -0.62
N ARG A 156 11.47 -18.28 -1.27
CA ARG A 156 11.55 -18.49 -2.73
C ARG A 156 11.13 -17.23 -3.47
N SER A 157 11.82 -16.90 -4.55
CA SER A 157 11.52 -15.72 -5.38
C SER A 157 10.15 -15.78 -6.06
N GLU A 158 9.59 -16.98 -6.28
CA GLU A 158 8.25 -17.14 -6.88
C GLU A 158 7.13 -16.49 -6.05
N ILE A 159 7.38 -16.20 -4.75
CA ILE A 159 6.40 -15.50 -3.92
C ILE A 159 6.13 -14.08 -4.43
N GLU A 160 7.09 -13.43 -5.07
CA GLU A 160 6.91 -12.09 -5.65
C GLU A 160 5.85 -12.09 -6.75
N ASN A 161 5.66 -13.22 -7.43
CA ASN A 161 4.68 -13.39 -8.49
C ASN A 161 3.33 -13.94 -7.99
N ALA A 162 3.15 -14.05 -6.66
CA ALA A 162 1.92 -14.55 -6.09
C ALA A 162 0.71 -13.71 -6.54
N GLY A 163 -0.25 -14.35 -7.18
CA GLY A 163 -1.45 -13.73 -7.75
C GLY A 163 -1.33 -13.31 -9.21
N ILE A 164 -0.13 -13.11 -9.76
CA ILE A 164 0.08 -12.74 -11.17
C ILE A 164 -0.30 -13.91 -12.08
N GLU A 165 0.28 -15.08 -11.84
CA GLU A 165 0.04 -16.28 -12.63
C GLU A 165 -1.23 -17.04 -12.21
N ASN A 166 -1.90 -16.63 -11.14
CA ASN A 166 -3.05 -17.31 -10.57
C ASN A 166 -4.17 -16.34 -10.21
N GLU A 167 -5.02 -16.05 -11.18
CA GLU A 167 -6.19 -15.16 -11.02
C GLU A 167 -7.14 -15.64 -9.90
N THR A 168 -7.26 -16.95 -9.67
CA THR A 168 -8.08 -17.49 -8.58
C THR A 168 -7.52 -17.06 -7.23
N MET A 169 -6.19 -17.09 -7.06
CA MET A 169 -5.53 -16.62 -5.84
C MET A 169 -5.77 -15.12 -5.64
N ALA A 170 -5.66 -14.32 -6.70
CA ALA A 170 -5.95 -12.88 -6.63
C ALA A 170 -7.41 -12.62 -6.27
N ALA A 171 -8.36 -13.34 -6.86
CA ALA A 171 -9.79 -13.22 -6.56
C ALA A 171 -10.12 -13.61 -5.10
N LEU A 172 -9.56 -14.72 -4.61
CA LEU A 172 -9.72 -15.13 -3.21
C LEU A 172 -9.11 -14.09 -2.26
N SER A 173 -7.93 -13.57 -2.57
CA SER A 173 -7.28 -12.50 -1.83
C SER A 173 -8.19 -11.27 -1.73
N LEU A 174 -8.78 -10.81 -2.85
CA LEU A 174 -9.75 -9.71 -2.86
C LEU A 174 -10.96 -10.00 -1.96
N LEU A 175 -11.56 -11.19 -2.07
CA LEU A 175 -12.70 -11.58 -1.25
C LEU A 175 -12.38 -11.53 0.25
N PHE A 176 -11.23 -12.06 0.65
CA PHE A 176 -10.76 -11.98 2.04
C PHE A 176 -10.51 -10.54 2.48
N CYS A 177 -9.93 -9.69 1.64
CA CYS A 177 -9.76 -8.27 1.94
C CYS A 177 -11.09 -7.56 2.18
N LEU A 178 -12.08 -7.78 1.31
CA LEU A 178 -13.42 -7.20 1.46
C LEU A 178 -14.10 -7.71 2.74
N MET A 179 -13.97 -8.99 3.05
CA MET A 179 -14.48 -9.58 4.29
C MET A 179 -13.83 -8.94 5.52
N LEU A 180 -12.49 -8.79 5.54
CA LEU A 180 -11.77 -8.17 6.66
C LEU A 180 -12.16 -6.70 6.83
N LEU A 181 -12.31 -5.95 5.76
CA LEU A 181 -12.77 -4.56 5.80
C LEU A 181 -14.21 -4.48 6.33
N TYR A 182 -15.09 -5.38 5.90
CA TYR A 182 -16.47 -5.44 6.40
C TYR A 182 -16.52 -5.76 7.90
N VAL A 183 -15.77 -6.78 8.35
CA VAL A 183 -15.69 -7.16 9.77
C VAL A 183 -15.13 -6.00 10.60
N PHE A 184 -14.07 -5.34 10.11
CA PHE A 184 -13.49 -4.19 10.78
C PHE A 184 -14.51 -3.05 10.93
N LYS A 185 -15.21 -2.70 9.84
CA LYS A 185 -16.28 -1.69 9.86
C LYS A 185 -17.35 -2.02 10.90
N LYS A 186 -17.87 -3.26 10.88
CA LYS A 186 -18.89 -3.71 11.82
C LYS A 186 -18.43 -3.66 13.27
N HIS A 187 -17.19 -4.02 13.54
CA HIS A 187 -16.61 -3.90 14.86
C HIS A 187 -16.56 -2.46 15.34
N GLN A 188 -16.12 -1.52 14.48
CA GLN A 188 -16.09 -0.10 14.85
C GLN A 188 -17.49 0.48 15.09
N GLU A 189 -18.49 0.11 14.27
CA GLU A 189 -19.89 0.49 14.48
C GLU A 189 -20.40 0.00 15.86
N SER A 190 -20.07 -1.24 16.26
CA SER A 190 -20.49 -1.77 17.57
C SER A 190 -19.83 -1.06 18.75
N VAL A 191 -18.56 -0.68 18.63
CA VAL A 191 -17.85 0.06 19.69
C VAL A 191 -18.42 1.48 19.85
N SER A 192 -18.79 2.15 18.75
CA SER A 192 -19.36 3.50 18.80
C SER A 192 -20.77 3.57 19.41
N LEU A 193 -21.50 2.45 19.46
CA LEU A 193 -22.84 2.35 20.10
C LEU A 193 -22.77 2.16 21.62
N VAL A 194 -21.61 1.81 22.16
CA VAL A 194 -21.39 1.55 23.60
C VAL A 194 -20.78 2.74 24.34
N GLN A 195 -20.30 3.73 23.60
CA GLN A 195 -19.77 5.01 24.12
C GLN A 195 -20.82 6.12 24.08
#